data_f16475e175defbd7a2dd0538de673bf3
#
_entry.id   f16475e175defbd7a2dd0538de673bf3
#
_cell.length_a   1.000
_cell.length_b   1.000
_cell.length_c   1.000
_cell.angle_alpha   90.00
_cell.angle_beta   90.00
_cell.angle_gamma   90.00
#
_symmetry.space_group_name_H-M   'P 1'
#
loop_
_entity.id
_entity.type
_entity.pdbx_description
1 polymer ?
#
loop_
_entity_poly.entity_id
_entity_poly.type
_entity_poly.pdbx_seq_one_letter_code
_entity_poly.pdbx_strand_id
1 'polypeptide(L)'
;FLPKSHKIGVIEAGHDVQTTSYPLWTLDRETVQKLSDEGGCVAPIGPAGSVIMFSSLLVHASPPNISPLPRTIVYLSLCRTDNHITKFKRAEWIAHRNFEPISALNDQCLEDLIGNPSSVAAE
;
A
#
# COMPACT_ATOMS: atom_id res chain seq x y z
N PHE A 1 -4.32 -7.96 -7.95
CA PHE A 1 -2.87 -7.99 -8.11
C PHE A 1 -2.51 -8.74 -9.39
N LEU A 2 -1.53 -8.21 -10.12
CA LEU A 2 -0.93 -8.90 -11.27
C LEU A 2 0.43 -9.46 -10.86
N PRO A 3 0.51 -10.77 -10.52
CA PRO A 3 1.75 -11.41 -10.11
C PRO A 3 2.87 -11.22 -11.13
N LYS A 4 4.11 -11.13 -10.65
CA LYS A 4 5.33 -10.92 -11.44
C LYS A 4 5.48 -9.53 -12.07
N SER A 5 4.47 -8.69 -12.13
CA SER A 5 4.55 -7.35 -12.76
C SER A 5 5.65 -6.46 -12.14
N HIS A 6 5.95 -6.62 -10.85
CA HIS A 6 7.05 -5.90 -10.18
C HIS A 6 8.44 -6.18 -10.78
N LYS A 7 8.62 -7.29 -11.52
CA LYS A 7 9.91 -7.65 -12.15
C LYS A 7 10.25 -6.78 -13.36
N ILE A 8 9.26 -6.09 -13.93
CA ILE A 8 9.45 -5.21 -15.08
C ILE A 8 10.08 -3.87 -14.65
N GLY A 9 10.03 -3.56 -13.35
CA GLY A 9 10.50 -2.29 -12.82
C GLY A 9 9.41 -1.22 -12.85
N VAL A 10 9.83 0.04 -13.03
CA VAL A 10 8.91 1.18 -13.11
C VAL A 10 8.22 1.19 -14.46
N ILE A 11 6.90 1.22 -14.45
CA ILE A 11 6.05 1.36 -15.64
C ILE A 11 5.54 2.79 -15.68
N GLU A 12 5.58 3.42 -16.84
CA GLU A 12 4.98 4.73 -17.04
C GLU A 12 3.46 4.63 -16.91
N ALA A 13 2.87 5.48 -16.08
CA ALA A 13 1.45 5.48 -15.78
C ALA A 13 0.83 6.85 -16.08
N GLY A 14 -0.35 6.84 -16.66
CA GLY A 14 -1.17 8.03 -16.82
C GLY A 14 -1.73 8.51 -15.48
N HIS A 15 -2.02 9.80 -15.38
CA HIS A 15 -2.66 10.39 -14.21
C HIS A 15 -4.13 10.69 -14.52
N ASP A 16 -5.01 9.82 -14.06
CA ASP A 16 -6.45 9.98 -14.23
C ASP A 16 -7.02 10.87 -13.12
N VAL A 17 -7.58 11.99 -13.51
CA VAL A 17 -8.22 12.98 -12.63
C VAL A 17 -9.71 13.15 -12.92
N GLN A 18 -10.28 12.36 -13.83
CA GLN A 18 -11.64 12.56 -14.35
C GLN A 18 -12.57 11.38 -14.08
N THR A 19 -12.07 10.14 -14.21
CA THR A 19 -12.94 8.96 -14.16
C THR A 19 -13.01 8.32 -12.77
N THR A 20 -12.22 8.79 -11.81
CA THR A 20 -12.17 8.27 -10.46
C THR A 20 -12.56 9.35 -9.44
N SER A 21 -13.03 8.94 -8.25
CA SER A 21 -13.41 9.86 -7.18
C SER A 21 -12.24 10.66 -6.59
N TYR A 22 -11.01 10.25 -6.87
CA TYR A 22 -9.77 10.96 -6.51
C TYR A 22 -8.69 10.62 -7.56
N PRO A 23 -7.66 11.47 -7.73
CA PRO A 23 -6.63 11.25 -8.72
C PRO A 23 -5.89 9.92 -8.53
N LEU A 24 -5.83 9.11 -9.58
CA LEU A 24 -5.14 7.83 -9.58
C LEU A 24 -4.08 7.76 -10.69
N TRP A 25 -3.05 6.99 -10.44
CA TRP A 25 -2.13 6.56 -11.48
C TRP A 25 -2.68 5.30 -12.14
N THR A 26 -2.86 5.34 -13.45
CA THR A 26 -3.50 4.28 -14.22
C THR A 26 -2.58 3.78 -15.33
N LEU A 27 -2.64 2.49 -15.58
CA LEU A 27 -2.00 1.87 -16.74
C LEU A 27 -3.03 1.74 -17.87
N ASP A 28 -2.55 1.79 -19.11
CA ASP A 28 -3.38 1.53 -20.26
C ASP A 28 -3.84 0.06 -20.30
N ARG A 29 -4.92 -0.18 -21.03
CA ARG A 29 -5.55 -1.50 -21.09
C ARG A 29 -4.64 -2.56 -21.70
N GLU A 30 -3.84 -2.21 -22.69
CA GLU A 30 -2.95 -3.14 -23.38
C GLU A 30 -1.85 -3.65 -22.45
N THR A 31 -1.23 -2.73 -21.70
CA THR A 31 -0.24 -3.07 -20.67
C THR A 31 -0.84 -3.98 -19.59
N VAL A 32 -2.03 -3.65 -19.09
CA VAL A 32 -2.70 -4.49 -18.08
C VAL A 32 -3.03 -5.88 -18.64
N GLN A 33 -3.52 -5.97 -19.88
CA GLN A 33 -3.82 -7.25 -20.54
C GLN A 33 -2.56 -8.10 -20.66
N LYS A 34 -1.48 -7.55 -21.18
CA LYS A 34 -0.20 -8.26 -21.32
C LYS A 34 0.30 -8.82 -19.99
N LEU A 35 0.30 -7.99 -18.93
CA LEU A 35 0.73 -8.40 -17.60
C LEU A 35 -0.17 -9.51 -17.03
N SER A 36 -1.46 -9.43 -17.29
CA SER A 36 -2.42 -10.45 -16.88
C SER A 36 -2.22 -11.78 -17.61
N ASP A 37 -1.92 -11.73 -18.91
CA ASP A 37 -1.63 -12.93 -19.71
C ASP A 37 -0.34 -13.63 -19.25
N GLU A 38 0.66 -12.86 -18.85
CA GLU A 38 1.96 -13.38 -18.38
C GLU A 38 1.94 -13.89 -16.93
N GLY A 39 1.20 -13.23 -16.06
CA GLY A 39 1.24 -13.46 -14.61
C GLY A 39 -0.06 -13.93 -13.98
N GLY A 40 -1.15 -13.85 -14.72
CA GLY A 40 -2.50 -14.05 -14.19
C GLY A 40 -2.99 -12.83 -13.40
N CYS A 41 -4.20 -12.96 -12.86
CA CYS A 41 -4.80 -11.99 -11.96
C CYS A 41 -5.22 -12.68 -10.66
N VAL A 42 -4.81 -12.13 -9.52
CA VAL A 42 -5.08 -12.70 -8.20
C VAL A 42 -5.82 -11.70 -7.33
N ALA A 43 -6.93 -12.11 -6.76
CA ALA A 43 -7.64 -11.39 -5.71
C ALA A 43 -7.40 -12.10 -4.37
N PRO A 44 -6.47 -11.64 -3.54
CA PRO A 44 -6.25 -12.24 -2.23
C PRO A 44 -7.49 -12.03 -1.35
N ILE A 45 -7.90 -13.09 -0.70
CA ILE A 45 -8.99 -13.10 0.29
C ILE A 45 -8.47 -13.67 1.59
N GLY A 46 -9.01 -13.19 2.71
CA GLY A 46 -8.63 -13.67 4.03
C GLY A 46 -9.55 -13.12 5.11
N PRO A 47 -9.49 -13.67 6.32
CA PRO A 47 -10.24 -13.17 7.47
C PRO A 47 -9.74 -11.77 7.90
N ALA A 48 -10.50 -11.11 8.77
CA ALA A 48 -10.04 -9.90 9.44
C ALA A 48 -8.68 -10.13 10.13
N GLY A 49 -7.78 -9.17 10.07
CA GLY A 49 -6.40 -9.30 10.55
C GLY A 49 -5.41 -9.88 9.53
N SER A 50 -5.87 -10.30 8.34
CA SER A 50 -4.94 -10.72 7.28
C SER A 50 -4.05 -9.55 6.84
N VAL A 51 -2.77 -9.84 6.62
CA VAL A 51 -1.77 -8.88 6.14
C VAL A 51 -1.29 -9.29 4.75
N ILE A 52 -1.20 -8.31 3.86
CA ILE A 52 -0.62 -8.50 2.52
C ILE A 52 0.59 -7.60 2.41
N MET A 53 1.74 -8.19 2.12
CA MET A 53 2.98 -7.45 1.86
C MET A 53 3.39 -7.60 0.41
N PHE A 54 3.65 -6.50 -0.27
CA PHE A 54 4.06 -6.52 -1.67
C PHE A 54 4.93 -5.32 -2.02
N SER A 55 5.68 -5.45 -3.11
CA SER A 55 6.49 -4.35 -3.65
C SER A 55 5.60 -3.23 -4.19
N SER A 56 5.99 -1.97 -3.99
CA SER A 56 5.33 -0.81 -4.60
C SER A 56 5.31 -0.85 -6.14
N LEU A 57 6.17 -1.65 -6.76
CA LEU A 57 6.21 -1.88 -8.22
C LEU A 57 5.18 -2.92 -8.68
N LEU A 58 4.51 -3.62 -7.76
CA LEU A 58 3.50 -4.60 -8.14
C LEU A 58 2.24 -3.88 -8.64
N VAL A 59 1.84 -4.18 -9.87
CA VAL A 59 0.59 -3.64 -10.43
C VAL A 59 -0.59 -4.23 -9.67
N HIS A 60 -1.42 -3.35 -9.14
CA HIS A 60 -2.59 -3.73 -8.35
C HIS A 60 -3.68 -2.67 -8.43
N ALA A 61 -4.89 -3.08 -8.15
CA ALA A 61 -6.04 -2.19 -8.03
C ALA A 61 -6.97 -2.68 -6.91
N SER A 62 -7.81 -1.81 -6.44
CA SER A 62 -8.86 -2.13 -5.47
C SER A 62 -10.21 -1.76 -6.07
N PRO A 63 -11.10 -2.73 -6.31
CA PRO A 63 -12.45 -2.42 -6.78
C PRO A 63 -13.26 -1.74 -5.68
N PRO A 64 -14.34 -1.02 -6.03
CA PRO A 64 -15.29 -0.50 -5.06
C PRO A 64 -15.82 -1.62 -4.16
N ASN A 65 -16.13 -1.30 -2.92
CA ASN A 65 -16.84 -2.22 -2.05
C ASN A 65 -18.33 -2.24 -2.43
N ILE A 66 -18.77 -3.32 -3.03
CA ILE A 66 -20.17 -3.53 -3.45
C ILE A 66 -20.98 -4.33 -2.42
N SER A 67 -20.35 -4.72 -1.30
CA SER A 67 -21.05 -5.42 -0.21
C SER A 67 -21.70 -4.42 0.76
N PRO A 68 -22.74 -4.82 1.52
CA PRO A 68 -23.33 -3.98 2.55
C PRO A 68 -22.47 -3.83 3.81
N LEU A 69 -21.35 -4.55 3.88
CA LEU A 69 -20.46 -4.55 5.03
C LEU A 69 -19.31 -3.53 4.84
N PRO A 70 -18.87 -2.84 5.89
CA PRO A 70 -17.71 -1.95 5.79
C PRO A 70 -16.44 -2.74 5.52
N ARG A 71 -15.54 -2.15 4.72
CA ARG A 71 -14.19 -2.66 4.48
C ARG A 71 -13.18 -1.62 4.96
N THR A 72 -12.49 -1.95 6.02
CA THR A 72 -11.41 -1.11 6.55
C THR A 72 -10.06 -1.71 6.15
N ILE A 73 -9.19 -0.88 5.59
CA ILE A 73 -7.82 -1.26 5.19
C ILE A 73 -6.86 -0.25 5.80
N VAL A 74 -5.80 -0.76 6.42
CA VAL A 74 -4.67 0.06 6.88
C VAL A 74 -3.53 -0.11 5.89
N TYR A 75 -3.04 0.99 5.33
CA TYR A 75 -1.89 1.01 4.43
C TYR A 75 -0.65 1.49 5.15
N LEU A 76 0.39 0.68 5.14
CA LEU A 76 1.71 1.04 5.65
C LEU A 76 2.70 1.02 4.48
N SER A 77 3.24 2.18 4.11
CA SER A 77 4.26 2.29 3.07
C SER A 77 5.63 2.39 3.71
N LEU A 78 6.44 1.38 3.49
CA LEU A 78 7.78 1.27 4.05
C LEU A 78 8.82 1.44 2.95
N CYS A 79 9.93 2.10 3.26
CA CYS A 79 11.09 2.18 2.38
C CYS A 79 12.37 1.98 3.19
N ARG A 80 13.47 1.74 2.49
CA ARG A 80 14.79 1.71 3.12
C ARG A 80 15.17 3.11 3.59
N THR A 81 15.94 3.20 4.65
CA THR A 81 16.39 4.48 5.24
C THR A 81 17.26 5.30 4.29
N ASP A 82 17.95 4.65 3.35
CA ASP A 82 18.76 5.28 2.32
C ASP A 82 17.96 5.63 1.04
N ASN A 83 16.65 5.34 1.00
CA ASN A 83 15.77 5.60 -0.14
C ASN A 83 14.51 6.36 0.26
N HIS A 84 14.67 7.45 0.98
CA HIS A 84 13.56 8.30 1.36
C HIS A 84 13.31 9.42 0.35
N ILE A 85 12.13 10.05 0.45
CA ILE A 85 11.74 11.16 -0.40
C ILE A 85 12.64 12.37 -0.12
N THR A 86 13.24 12.94 -1.18
CA THR A 86 14.06 14.15 -1.11
C THR A 86 13.39 15.38 -1.70
N LYS A 87 12.34 15.18 -2.52
CA LYS A 87 11.56 16.26 -3.14
C LYS A 87 10.09 16.11 -2.76
N PHE A 88 9.62 16.94 -1.86
CA PHE A 88 8.27 16.90 -1.32
C PHE A 88 7.28 17.61 -2.25
N LYS A 89 6.54 16.84 -3.04
CA LYS A 89 5.47 17.37 -3.92
C LYS A 89 4.07 17.29 -3.28
N ARG A 90 3.90 16.45 -2.25
CA ARG A 90 2.64 16.26 -1.55
C ARG A 90 2.69 16.89 -0.16
N ALA A 91 1.52 17.25 0.37
CA ALA A 91 1.39 17.71 1.74
C ALA A 91 1.87 16.63 2.73
N GLU A 92 2.37 17.03 3.89
CA GLU A 92 2.94 16.13 4.90
C GLU A 92 1.92 15.11 5.43
N TRP A 93 0.67 15.49 5.56
CA TRP A 93 -0.42 14.62 5.99
C TRP A 93 -0.75 13.49 4.99
N ILE A 94 -0.27 13.61 3.72
CA ILE A 94 -0.39 12.54 2.72
C ILE A 94 0.91 11.72 2.66
N ALA A 95 2.06 12.40 2.74
CA ALA A 95 3.37 11.78 2.63
C ALA A 95 4.21 12.20 3.85
N HIS A 96 4.12 11.40 4.88
CA HIS A 96 4.80 11.62 6.15
C HIS A 96 6.31 11.80 5.99
N ARG A 97 6.91 12.68 6.78
CA ARG A 97 8.31 13.12 6.64
C ARG A 97 9.21 12.68 7.79
N ASN A 98 8.74 11.81 8.64
CA ASN A 98 9.61 11.15 9.62
C ASN A 98 10.35 10.01 8.92
N PHE A 99 11.67 10.11 8.86
CA PHE A 99 12.56 9.15 8.21
C PHE A 99 13.43 8.40 9.22
N GLU A 100 13.11 8.46 10.49
CA GLU A 100 13.77 7.66 11.50
C GLU A 100 13.54 6.17 11.25
N PRO A 101 14.58 5.35 11.41
CA PRO A 101 14.43 3.91 11.25
C PRO A 101 13.40 3.33 12.22
N ILE A 102 12.53 2.48 11.71
CA ILE A 102 11.61 1.73 12.57
C ILE A 102 12.42 0.69 13.35
N SER A 103 12.26 0.69 14.65
CA SER A 103 12.82 -0.32 15.54
C SER A 103 11.84 -1.46 15.75
N ALA A 104 12.35 -2.69 15.76
CA ALA A 104 11.53 -3.83 16.13
C ALA A 104 11.14 -3.74 17.62
N LEU A 105 9.87 -3.95 17.89
CA LEU A 105 9.37 -4.12 19.26
C LEU A 105 9.43 -5.60 19.64
N ASN A 106 9.24 -5.90 20.93
CA ASN A 106 9.14 -7.28 21.40
C ASN A 106 7.82 -7.93 20.91
N ASP A 107 7.77 -9.26 20.88
CA ASP A 107 6.61 -10.00 20.37
C ASP A 107 5.34 -9.82 21.22
N GLN A 108 5.47 -9.33 22.45
CA GLN A 108 4.37 -9.07 23.38
C GLN A 108 3.85 -7.63 23.32
N CYS A 109 4.45 -6.78 22.50
CA CYS A 109 4.17 -5.34 22.47
C CYS A 109 2.68 -5.00 22.27
N LEU A 110 1.94 -5.80 21.50
CA LEU A 110 0.51 -5.59 21.29
C LEU A 110 -0.33 -5.94 22.52
N GLU A 111 0.04 -6.97 23.26
CA GLU A 111 -0.62 -7.34 24.52
C GLU A 111 -0.36 -6.29 25.60
N ASP A 112 0.87 -5.80 25.68
CA ASP A 112 1.26 -4.71 26.58
C ASP A 112 0.47 -3.43 26.29
N LEU A 113 0.25 -3.11 25.01
CA LEU A 113 -0.57 -1.98 24.55
C LEU A 113 -2.04 -2.09 24.94
N ILE A 114 -2.61 -3.29 24.83
CA ILE A 114 -4.01 -3.55 25.21
C ILE A 114 -4.16 -3.46 26.73
N GLY A 115 -3.18 -3.97 27.48
CA GLY A 115 -3.17 -3.94 28.93
C GLY A 115 -2.88 -2.56 29.54
N ASN A 116 -2.14 -1.70 28.84
CA ASN A 116 -1.78 -0.36 29.30
C ASN A 116 -1.72 0.67 28.15
N PRO A 117 -2.88 1.14 27.66
CA PRO A 117 -2.96 2.04 26.50
C PRO A 117 -2.24 3.40 26.70
N SER A 118 -1.93 3.79 27.94
CA SER A 118 -1.27 5.06 28.24
C SER A 118 0.26 5.05 28.01
N SER A 119 0.86 3.90 27.75
CA SER A 119 2.31 3.78 27.57
C SER A 119 2.81 4.22 26.19
N VAL A 120 1.92 4.45 25.23
CA VAL A 120 2.24 4.79 23.82
C VAL A 120 2.25 6.28 23.54
N ALA A 121 1.76 7.11 24.42
CA ALA A 121 1.61 8.55 24.22
C ALA A 121 2.82 9.40 24.68
N ALA A 122 3.95 8.78 24.98
CA ALA A 122 5.09 9.44 25.64
C ALA A 122 6.43 9.28 24.90
N GLU A 123 6.46 9.41 23.57
CA GLU A 123 7.70 9.70 22.83
C GLU A 123 7.45 10.65 21.66
#